data_516102cb279e27bbd673bccc7d44c551
#
_entry.id   516102cb279e27bbd673bccc7d44c551
#
_cell.length_a   1.000
_cell.length_b   1.000
_cell.length_c   1.000
_cell.angle_alpha   90.00
_cell.angle_beta   90.00
_cell.angle_gamma   90.00
#
_symmetry.space_group_name_H-M   'P 1'
#
loop_
_entity.id
_entity.type
_entity.pdbx_description
1 polymer ?
#
loop_
_entity_poly.entity_id
_entity_poly.type
_entity_poly.pdbx_seq_one_letter_code
_entity_poly.pdbx_strand_id
1 'polypeptide(L)'
;MPDLSLNKKAKRLRIYISERDRWHGVALDTAILMVMRESGTAGATEFHGIQGFGAHSLIHTVRQEVGAIDLPVVIEAVDTPEKIASLVELVYPMVREGLITTEDVEIVKYTHRYLNPLPADKPVSEVMTRAVVTLTSGMTVHEAWALMLKERVKAAPVIDAERRVAGILT
;
A
#
# COMPACT_ATOMS: atom_id res chain seq x y z
N MET A 1 0.31 12.29 -3.94
CA MET A 1 -0.08 11.73 -2.63
C MET A 1 -0.25 12.87 -1.66
N PRO A 2 -1.31 12.93 -0.85
CA PRO A 2 -1.43 13.97 0.16
C PRO A 2 -0.34 13.79 1.22
N ASP A 3 0.23 14.89 1.63
CA ASP A 3 1.25 14.92 2.68
C ASP A 3 0.57 14.78 4.06
N LEU A 4 0.41 13.53 4.50
CA LEU A 4 -0.10 13.20 5.83
C LEU A 4 0.85 13.66 6.95
N SER A 5 2.08 14.04 6.62
CA SER A 5 3.08 14.48 7.61
C SER A 5 2.79 15.87 8.18
N LEU A 6 2.02 16.69 7.46
CA LEU A 6 1.70 18.09 7.86
C LEU A 6 0.34 18.22 8.55
N ASN A 7 -0.55 17.24 8.44
CA ASN A 7 -1.89 17.30 9.02
C ASN A 7 -2.02 16.28 10.15
N LYS A 8 -1.92 16.77 11.42
CA LYS A 8 -2.11 15.90 12.60
C LYS A 8 -3.52 15.32 12.72
N LYS A 9 -4.52 15.90 12.03
CA LYS A 9 -5.90 15.43 12.03
C LYS A 9 -6.13 14.47 10.87
N ALA A 10 -6.55 13.26 11.19
CA ALA A 10 -6.90 12.23 10.23
C ALA A 10 -8.19 11.54 10.64
N LYS A 11 -8.76 10.76 9.72
CA LYS A 11 -9.84 9.83 10.02
C LYS A 11 -9.38 8.40 9.80
N ARG A 12 -9.85 7.53 10.68
CA ARG A 12 -9.80 6.08 10.50
C ARG A 12 -11.13 5.60 9.96
N LEU A 13 -11.08 4.83 8.89
CA LEU A 13 -12.19 4.06 8.35
C LEU A 13 -12.03 2.62 8.80
N ARG A 14 -13.09 2.00 9.29
CA ARG A 14 -13.18 0.56 9.51
C ARG A 14 -14.40 0.01 8.81
N ILE A 15 -14.22 -1.12 8.15
CA ILE A 15 -15.26 -1.86 7.46
C ILE A 15 -15.27 -3.28 8.00
N TYR A 16 -16.40 -3.69 8.57
CA TYR A 16 -16.62 -5.00 9.16
C TYR A 16 -17.51 -5.80 8.21
N ILE A 17 -17.00 -6.89 7.68
CA ILE A 17 -17.65 -7.75 6.70
C ILE A 17 -17.38 -9.22 7.04
N SER A 18 -17.95 -10.13 6.26
CA SER A 18 -17.70 -11.57 6.36
C SER A 18 -16.74 -12.02 5.25
N GLU A 19 -15.91 -13.02 5.55
CA GLU A 19 -15.03 -13.68 4.57
C GLU A 19 -15.80 -14.26 3.36
N ARG A 20 -17.10 -14.53 3.54
CA ARG A 20 -17.98 -15.02 2.46
C ARG A 20 -18.57 -13.94 1.59
N ASP A 21 -18.51 -12.70 1.99
CA ASP A 21 -19.09 -11.61 1.22
C ASP A 21 -18.46 -11.49 -0.16
N ARG A 22 -19.29 -11.17 -1.15
CA ARG A 22 -18.87 -11.09 -2.54
C ARG A 22 -19.37 -9.79 -3.20
N TRP A 23 -18.52 -9.24 -4.02
CA TRP A 23 -18.84 -8.12 -4.89
C TRP A 23 -18.55 -8.51 -6.34
N HIS A 24 -19.60 -8.57 -7.17
CA HIS A 24 -19.49 -9.02 -8.57
C HIS A 24 -18.71 -10.33 -8.77
N GLY A 25 -18.87 -11.28 -7.84
CA GLY A 25 -18.21 -12.60 -7.90
C GLY A 25 -16.80 -12.65 -7.32
N VAL A 26 -16.21 -11.51 -6.96
CA VAL A 26 -14.92 -11.39 -6.28
C VAL A 26 -15.13 -11.35 -4.76
N ALA A 27 -14.18 -11.80 -3.97
CA ALA A 27 -14.20 -11.63 -2.52
C ALA A 27 -14.28 -10.13 -2.19
N LEU A 28 -15.21 -9.76 -1.28
CA LEU A 28 -15.52 -8.36 -1.00
C LEU A 28 -14.34 -7.61 -0.39
N ASP A 29 -13.58 -8.24 0.49
CA ASP A 29 -12.35 -7.74 1.08
C ASP A 29 -11.34 -7.33 0.00
N THR A 30 -11.05 -8.24 -0.91
CA THR A 30 -10.15 -8.01 -2.05
C THR A 30 -10.64 -6.86 -2.93
N ALA A 31 -11.95 -6.82 -3.23
CA ALA A 31 -12.53 -5.74 -4.04
C ALA A 31 -12.40 -4.38 -3.36
N ILE A 32 -12.64 -4.30 -2.05
CA ILE A 32 -12.48 -3.07 -1.26
C ILE A 32 -11.02 -2.63 -1.23
N LEU A 33 -10.07 -3.54 -0.98
CA LEU A 33 -8.64 -3.21 -0.97
C LEU A 33 -8.15 -2.70 -2.33
N MET A 34 -8.68 -3.24 -3.45
CA MET A 34 -8.38 -2.72 -4.79
C MET A 34 -8.88 -1.29 -4.97
N VAL A 35 -10.13 -1.00 -4.60
CA VAL A 35 -10.70 0.36 -4.64
C VAL A 35 -9.86 1.33 -3.78
N MET A 36 -9.48 0.94 -2.56
CA MET A 36 -8.63 1.75 -1.69
C MET A 36 -7.28 2.07 -2.33
N ARG A 37 -6.64 1.07 -2.94
CA ARG A 37 -5.36 1.25 -3.63
C ARG A 37 -5.48 2.17 -4.85
N GLU A 38 -6.50 1.98 -5.66
CA GLU A 38 -6.74 2.77 -6.87
C GLU A 38 -7.11 4.22 -6.55
N SER A 39 -7.83 4.45 -5.44
CA SER A 39 -8.12 5.80 -4.94
C SER A 39 -6.88 6.52 -4.38
N GLY A 40 -5.74 5.84 -4.29
CA GLY A 40 -4.49 6.39 -3.75
C GLY A 40 -4.55 6.63 -2.24
N THR A 41 -5.24 5.78 -1.50
CA THR A 41 -5.21 5.76 -0.02
C THR A 41 -3.80 5.52 0.48
N ALA A 42 -3.41 6.16 1.57
CA ALA A 42 -2.05 6.09 2.13
C ALA A 42 -1.65 4.66 2.55
N GLY A 43 -2.63 3.85 2.95
CA GLY A 43 -2.47 2.45 3.28
C GLY A 43 -3.77 1.86 3.80
N ALA A 44 -3.90 0.55 3.69
CA ALA A 44 -5.00 -0.21 4.28
C ALA A 44 -4.46 -1.51 4.87
N THR A 45 -5.11 -2.00 5.91
CA THR A 45 -4.79 -3.27 6.56
C THR A 45 -6.06 -4.09 6.70
N GLU A 46 -5.96 -5.37 6.41
CA GLU A 46 -7.01 -6.34 6.60
C GLU A 46 -6.69 -7.23 7.79
N PHE A 47 -7.68 -7.45 8.64
CA PHE A 47 -7.59 -8.33 9.79
C PHE A 47 -8.64 -9.42 9.68
N HIS A 48 -8.23 -10.68 9.82
CA HIS A 48 -9.14 -11.81 9.94
C HIS A 48 -9.38 -12.12 11.42
N GLY A 49 -10.64 -12.03 11.84
CA GLY A 49 -11.03 -12.44 13.18
C GLY A 49 -11.01 -13.97 13.31
N ILE A 50 -10.63 -14.45 14.47
CA ILE A 50 -10.66 -15.89 14.78
C ILE A 50 -12.04 -16.36 15.22
N GLN A 51 -12.88 -15.44 15.64
CA GLN A 51 -14.30 -15.65 15.97
C GLN A 51 -15.04 -14.32 16.07
N GLY A 52 -16.33 -14.34 15.87
CA GLY A 52 -17.19 -13.18 16.03
C GLY A 52 -18.66 -13.53 15.80
N PHE A 53 -19.53 -12.57 16.01
CA PHE A 53 -20.94 -12.66 15.62
C PHE A 53 -21.41 -11.31 15.09
N GLY A 54 -22.32 -11.36 14.15
CA GLY A 54 -22.96 -10.18 13.56
C GLY A 54 -24.43 -10.06 13.94
N ALA A 55 -25.21 -9.37 13.12
CA ALA A 55 -26.63 -9.10 13.34
C ALA A 55 -27.49 -10.36 13.56
N HIS A 56 -27.08 -11.49 12.99
CA HIS A 56 -27.79 -12.77 13.13
C HIS A 56 -27.42 -13.54 14.41
N SER A 57 -26.59 -13.00 15.28
CA SER A 57 -26.18 -13.60 16.56
C SER A 57 -25.58 -15.02 16.48
N LEU A 58 -25.17 -15.45 15.28
CA LEU A 58 -24.47 -16.71 15.09
C LEU A 58 -22.97 -16.50 15.35
N ILE A 59 -22.40 -17.30 16.25
CA ILE A 59 -20.97 -17.26 16.53
C ILE A 59 -20.22 -18.04 15.45
N HIS A 60 -19.39 -17.35 14.70
CA HIS A 60 -18.47 -17.92 13.73
C HIS A 60 -17.10 -18.10 14.37
N THR A 61 -16.51 -19.28 14.27
CA THR A 61 -15.22 -19.60 14.88
C THR A 61 -14.44 -20.62 14.08
N VAL A 62 -13.11 -20.47 14.06
CA VAL A 62 -12.19 -21.47 13.45
C VAL A 62 -12.20 -22.83 14.15
N ARG A 63 -12.82 -22.95 15.34
CA ARG A 63 -12.87 -24.19 16.11
C ARG A 63 -14.01 -25.14 15.72
N GLN A 64 -14.88 -24.77 14.78
CA GLN A 64 -15.90 -25.64 14.25
C GLN A 64 -15.31 -26.54 13.17
N GLU A 65 -15.22 -27.85 13.47
CA GLU A 65 -14.61 -28.85 12.56
C GLU A 65 -15.47 -29.21 11.34
N VAL A 66 -16.73 -28.80 11.28
CA VAL A 66 -17.65 -29.20 10.22
C VAL A 66 -18.43 -27.99 9.68
N GLY A 67 -18.10 -27.60 8.48
CA GLY A 67 -18.81 -26.54 7.74
C GLY A 67 -17.87 -25.46 7.25
N ALA A 68 -18.26 -24.77 6.20
CA ALA A 68 -17.46 -23.66 5.68
C ALA A 68 -17.38 -22.56 6.73
N ILE A 69 -16.18 -22.27 7.19
CA ILE A 69 -15.86 -21.25 8.17
C ILE A 69 -16.22 -19.89 7.57
N ASP A 70 -16.98 -19.09 8.31
CA ASP A 70 -17.36 -17.73 7.96
C ASP A 70 -16.79 -16.80 9.04
N LEU A 71 -15.62 -16.27 8.78
CA LEU A 71 -14.91 -15.45 9.77
C LEU A 71 -15.16 -13.96 9.52
N PRO A 72 -15.20 -13.16 10.60
CA PRO A 72 -15.28 -11.73 10.45
C PRO A 72 -13.97 -11.17 9.88
N VAL A 73 -14.11 -10.26 8.93
CA VAL A 73 -13.01 -9.51 8.33
C VAL A 73 -13.17 -8.04 8.66
N VAL A 74 -12.09 -7.42 9.08
CA VAL A 74 -12.04 -5.97 9.34
C VAL A 74 -11.00 -5.33 8.43
N ILE A 75 -11.42 -4.40 7.59
CA ILE A 75 -10.52 -3.59 6.77
C ILE A 75 -10.40 -2.22 7.44
N GLU A 76 -9.17 -1.78 7.67
CA GLU A 76 -8.86 -0.50 8.28
C GLU A 76 -7.99 0.35 7.37
N ALA A 77 -8.32 1.64 7.25
CA ALA A 77 -7.49 2.63 6.58
C ALA A 77 -7.46 3.93 7.39
N VAL A 78 -6.34 4.65 7.34
CA VAL A 78 -6.18 5.98 7.92
C VAL A 78 -5.67 6.93 6.85
N ASP A 79 -6.40 8.04 6.67
CA ASP A 79 -6.06 9.08 5.70
C ASP A 79 -6.64 10.44 6.14
N THR A 80 -6.52 11.46 5.30
CA THR A 80 -7.15 12.76 5.55
C THR A 80 -8.67 12.63 5.59
N PRO A 81 -9.39 13.52 6.30
CA PRO A 81 -10.86 13.48 6.37
C PRO A 81 -11.53 13.47 5.00
N GLU A 82 -11.02 14.26 4.05
CA GLU A 82 -11.56 14.38 2.69
C GLU A 82 -11.39 13.08 1.90
N LYS A 83 -10.22 12.44 2.03
CA LYS A 83 -9.94 11.14 1.40
C LYS A 83 -10.84 10.05 1.96
N ILE A 84 -10.98 10.00 3.28
CA ILE A 84 -11.87 9.02 3.92
C ILE A 84 -13.33 9.24 3.51
N ALA A 85 -13.79 10.49 3.41
CA ALA A 85 -15.15 10.78 2.93
C ALA A 85 -15.36 10.25 1.50
N SER A 86 -14.46 10.57 0.58
CA SER A 86 -14.53 10.06 -0.80
C SER A 86 -14.44 8.53 -0.86
N LEU A 87 -13.62 7.91 -0.01
CA LEU A 87 -13.49 6.47 0.06
C LEU A 87 -14.77 5.80 0.56
N VAL A 88 -15.43 6.39 1.56
CA VAL A 88 -16.73 5.91 2.06
C VAL A 88 -17.77 5.91 0.94
N GLU A 89 -17.85 6.96 0.12
CA GLU A 89 -18.77 7.01 -1.03
C GLU A 89 -18.54 5.85 -2.01
N LEU A 90 -17.28 5.49 -2.25
CA LEU A 90 -16.91 4.40 -3.16
C LEU A 90 -17.23 3.00 -2.59
N VAL A 91 -16.99 2.79 -1.29
CA VAL A 91 -17.16 1.47 -0.67
C VAL A 91 -18.57 1.22 -0.13
N TYR A 92 -19.33 2.29 0.16
CA TYR A 92 -20.69 2.18 0.69
C TYR A 92 -21.63 1.26 -0.13
N PRO A 93 -21.69 1.38 -1.46
CA PRO A 93 -22.55 0.51 -2.27
C PRO A 93 -22.09 -0.94 -2.33
N MET A 94 -20.81 -1.21 -1.97
CA MET A 94 -20.23 -2.56 -1.99
C MET A 94 -20.64 -3.37 -0.77
N VAL A 95 -20.79 -2.72 0.38
CA VAL A 95 -21.10 -3.36 1.68
C VAL A 95 -22.63 -3.41 1.85
N ARG A 96 -23.23 -4.55 1.48
CA ARG A 96 -24.67 -4.78 1.63
C ARG A 96 -25.06 -5.19 3.03
N GLU A 97 -24.23 -6.04 3.63
CA GLU A 97 -24.30 -6.47 5.02
C GLU A 97 -22.96 -6.20 5.68
N GLY A 98 -22.96 -5.65 6.88
CA GLY A 98 -21.75 -5.26 7.58
C GLY A 98 -21.88 -3.91 8.27
N LEU A 99 -20.75 -3.38 8.70
CA LEU A 99 -20.68 -2.11 9.40
C LEU A 99 -19.52 -1.27 8.84
N ILE A 100 -19.83 -0.02 8.53
CA ILE A 100 -18.80 0.98 8.15
C ILE A 100 -18.77 2.04 9.25
N THR A 101 -17.61 2.26 9.83
CA THR A 101 -17.39 3.29 10.85
C THR A 101 -16.26 4.23 10.48
N THR A 102 -16.39 5.48 10.89
CA THR A 102 -15.29 6.45 10.83
C THR A 102 -15.05 7.03 12.21
N GLU A 103 -13.77 7.31 12.50
CA GLU A 103 -13.31 7.85 13.77
C GLU A 103 -12.24 8.89 13.53
N ASP A 104 -12.27 10.00 14.27
CA ASP A 104 -11.18 10.99 14.23
C ASP A 104 -9.97 10.44 14.98
N VAL A 105 -8.80 10.52 14.37
CA VAL A 105 -7.54 10.05 14.94
C VAL A 105 -6.45 11.12 14.80
N GLU A 106 -5.51 11.11 15.72
CA GLU A 106 -4.31 11.94 15.63
C GLU A 106 -3.14 11.09 15.11
N ILE A 107 -2.50 11.54 14.02
CA ILE A 107 -1.27 10.92 13.53
C ILE A 107 -0.10 11.44 14.35
N VAL A 108 0.48 10.59 15.19
CA VAL A 108 1.68 10.92 15.97
C VAL A 108 2.93 10.88 15.11
N LYS A 109 3.01 9.91 14.19
CA LYS A 109 4.14 9.74 13.28
C LYS A 109 3.70 8.97 12.06
N TYR A 110 4.00 9.48 10.88
CA TYR A 110 3.89 8.76 9.62
C TYR A 110 5.21 8.86 8.88
N THR A 111 5.82 7.74 8.56
CA THR A 111 7.07 7.69 7.81
C THR A 111 6.95 6.65 6.70
N HIS A 112 7.24 7.08 5.48
CA HIS A 112 7.33 6.19 4.34
C HIS A 112 8.69 6.39 3.66
N ARG A 113 9.38 5.30 3.31
CA ARG A 113 10.73 5.37 2.71
C ARG A 113 10.80 6.19 1.40
N TYR A 114 9.64 6.40 0.77
CA TYR A 114 9.53 7.13 -0.50
C TYR A 114 8.90 8.54 -0.34
N LEU A 115 8.59 8.94 0.89
CA LEU A 115 8.03 10.27 1.21
C LEU A 115 9.09 11.25 1.74
N ASN A 116 10.32 11.18 1.21
CA ASN A 116 11.08 12.41 1.10
C ASN A 116 10.70 13.01 -0.27
N PRO A 117 9.74 13.92 -0.37
CA PRO A 117 9.45 14.56 -1.63
C PRO A 117 10.75 15.25 -2.03
N LEU A 118 11.33 14.79 -3.14
CA LEU A 118 12.36 15.57 -3.81
C LEU A 118 11.75 16.95 -4.02
N PRO A 119 12.38 18.03 -3.56
CA PRO A 119 11.83 19.36 -3.72
C PRO A 119 11.53 19.58 -5.19
N ALA A 120 10.23 19.77 -5.52
CA ALA A 120 9.75 19.81 -6.90
C ALA A 120 10.30 21.01 -7.69
N ASP A 121 10.78 22.02 -6.96
CA ASP A 121 11.34 23.27 -7.46
C ASP A 121 12.85 23.26 -7.63
N LYS A 122 13.55 22.22 -7.17
CA LYS A 122 15.00 22.11 -7.31
C LYS A 122 15.41 21.41 -8.61
N PRO A 123 16.45 21.89 -9.28
CA PRO A 123 17.00 21.19 -10.44
C PRO A 123 17.57 19.82 -10.02
N VAL A 124 17.47 18.84 -10.92
CA VAL A 124 17.97 17.47 -10.68
C VAL A 124 19.45 17.47 -10.26
N SER A 125 20.23 18.40 -10.79
CA SER A 125 21.67 18.56 -10.47
C SER A 125 21.98 18.83 -9.00
N GLU A 126 21.01 19.31 -8.21
CA GLU A 126 21.16 19.55 -6.78
C GLU A 126 20.85 18.33 -5.92
N VAL A 127 20.05 17.42 -6.45
CA VAL A 127 19.53 16.24 -5.72
C VAL A 127 20.09 14.92 -6.22
N MET A 128 20.72 14.90 -7.41
CA MET A 128 21.29 13.71 -8.02
C MET A 128 22.54 13.21 -7.28
N THR A 129 22.76 11.91 -7.29
CA THR A 129 24.04 11.31 -6.91
C THR A 129 25.10 11.67 -7.94
N ARG A 130 26.18 12.33 -7.54
CA ARG A 130 27.25 12.78 -8.46
C ARG A 130 28.27 11.68 -8.73
N ALA A 131 28.63 10.89 -7.71
CA ALA A 131 29.50 9.71 -7.84
C ALA A 131 28.64 8.49 -8.23
N VAL A 132 28.25 8.41 -9.48
CA VAL A 132 27.38 7.34 -9.98
C VAL A 132 28.19 6.09 -10.22
N VAL A 133 27.76 4.96 -9.65
CA VAL A 133 28.29 3.64 -9.98
C VAL A 133 27.84 3.29 -11.38
N THR A 134 28.78 3.07 -12.30
CA THR A 134 28.48 2.74 -13.69
C THR A 134 28.96 1.33 -14.03
N LEU A 135 28.24 0.66 -14.90
CA LEU A 135 28.60 -0.64 -15.49
C LEU A 135 29.08 -0.40 -16.93
N THR A 136 29.92 -1.29 -17.44
CA THR A 136 30.32 -1.26 -18.85
C THR A 136 29.56 -2.33 -19.63
N SER A 137 29.27 -2.06 -20.90
CA SER A 137 28.56 -3.01 -21.79
C SER A 137 29.29 -4.34 -22.01
N GLY A 138 30.59 -4.40 -21.73
CA GLY A 138 31.41 -5.63 -21.81
C GLY A 138 31.43 -6.47 -20.55
N MET A 139 30.86 -5.99 -19.42
CA MET A 139 30.77 -6.76 -18.18
C MET A 139 29.79 -7.91 -18.33
N THR A 140 30.11 -9.05 -17.68
CA THR A 140 29.11 -10.12 -17.50
C THR A 140 28.05 -9.72 -16.48
N VAL A 141 26.88 -10.33 -16.57
CA VAL A 141 25.79 -10.10 -15.59
C VAL A 141 26.26 -10.40 -14.16
N HIS A 142 27.11 -11.42 -13.98
CA HIS A 142 27.65 -11.79 -12.67
C HIS A 142 28.56 -10.69 -12.09
N GLU A 143 29.46 -10.13 -12.89
CA GLU A 143 30.35 -9.03 -12.47
C GLU A 143 29.54 -7.77 -12.17
N ALA A 144 28.57 -7.43 -13.02
CA ALA A 144 27.67 -6.31 -12.79
C ALA A 144 26.89 -6.44 -11.48
N TRP A 145 26.32 -7.63 -11.23
CA TRP A 145 25.62 -7.95 -10.01
C TRP A 145 26.53 -7.84 -8.78
N ALA A 146 27.73 -8.42 -8.83
CA ALA A 146 28.68 -8.36 -7.74
C ALA A 146 29.07 -6.90 -7.39
N LEU A 147 29.29 -6.06 -8.41
CA LEU A 147 29.57 -4.65 -8.21
C LEU A 147 28.38 -3.90 -7.60
N MET A 148 27.18 -4.12 -8.12
CA MET A 148 25.97 -3.48 -7.58
C MET A 148 25.71 -3.86 -6.12
N LEU A 149 25.92 -5.11 -5.74
CA LEU A 149 25.83 -5.57 -4.35
C LEU A 149 26.87 -4.91 -3.45
N LYS A 150 28.13 -4.87 -3.90
CA LYS A 150 29.24 -4.25 -3.16
C LYS A 150 28.95 -2.78 -2.89
N GLU A 151 28.52 -2.06 -3.91
CA GLU A 151 28.20 -0.61 -3.84
C GLU A 151 26.81 -0.32 -3.29
N ARG A 152 26.01 -1.37 -2.97
CA ARG A 152 24.64 -1.27 -2.40
C ARG A 152 23.68 -0.45 -3.26
N VAL A 153 23.84 -0.53 -4.58
CA VAL A 153 22.92 0.12 -5.54
C VAL A 153 21.97 -0.89 -6.14
N LYS A 154 20.73 -0.48 -6.39
CA LYS A 154 19.68 -1.31 -7.00
C LYS A 154 19.54 -1.10 -8.50
N ALA A 155 20.11 -0.01 -9.02
CA ALA A 155 20.12 0.33 -10.42
C ALA A 155 21.44 1.02 -10.76
N ALA A 156 22.01 0.73 -11.92
CA ALA A 156 23.22 1.38 -12.38
C ALA A 156 23.16 1.59 -13.90
N PRO A 157 23.55 2.77 -14.41
CA PRO A 157 23.64 3.01 -15.83
C PRO A 157 24.78 2.18 -16.45
N VAL A 158 24.51 1.63 -17.61
CA VAL A 158 25.48 0.92 -18.44
C VAL A 158 26.05 1.91 -19.45
N ILE A 159 27.36 2.05 -19.52
CA ILE A 159 28.06 2.97 -20.42
C ILE A 159 28.84 2.22 -21.51
N ASP A 160 28.94 2.85 -22.67
CA ASP A 160 29.79 2.39 -23.77
C ASP A 160 31.26 2.82 -23.59
N ALA A 161 32.11 2.50 -24.56
CA ALA A 161 33.54 2.85 -24.57
C ALA A 161 33.79 4.36 -24.59
N GLU A 162 32.86 5.14 -25.12
CA GLU A 162 32.89 6.61 -25.18
C GLU A 162 32.23 7.26 -23.94
N ARG A 163 31.92 6.44 -22.91
CA ARG A 163 31.26 6.88 -21.67
C ARG A 163 29.85 7.46 -21.86
N ARG A 164 29.16 7.12 -22.95
CA ARG A 164 27.76 7.48 -23.16
C ARG A 164 26.86 6.41 -22.50
N VAL A 165 25.71 6.82 -22.01
CA VAL A 165 24.73 5.89 -21.43
C VAL A 165 24.13 5.05 -22.55
N ALA A 166 24.35 3.74 -22.51
CA ALA A 166 23.79 2.76 -23.43
C ALA A 166 22.51 2.10 -22.88
N GLY A 167 22.32 2.10 -21.57
CA GLY A 167 21.18 1.48 -20.92
C GLY A 167 21.23 1.60 -19.40
N ILE A 168 20.37 0.86 -18.73
CA ILE A 168 20.33 0.74 -17.26
C ILE A 168 20.10 -0.71 -16.88
N LEU A 169 20.80 -1.19 -15.86
CA LEU A 169 20.54 -2.48 -15.21
C LEU A 169 19.87 -2.22 -13.85
N THR A 170 18.73 -2.91 -13.57
CA THR A 170 17.92 -2.76 -12.35
C THR A 170 17.66 -4.10 -11.70
#